data_dbfab2f2f38c64bfbceef15c8462b19c
#
_entry.id   dbfab2f2f38c64bfbceef15c8462b19c
#
_cell.length_a   1.000
_cell.length_b   1.000
_cell.length_c   1.000
_cell.angle_alpha   90.00
_cell.angle_beta   90.00
_cell.angle_gamma   90.00
#
_symmetry.space_group_name_H-M   'P 1'
#
loop_
_entity.id
_entity.type
_entity.pdbx_description
1 polymer ?
#
loop_
_entity_poly.entity_id
_entity_poly.type
_entity_poly.pdbx_seq_one_letter_code
_entity_poly.pdbx_strand_id
1 'polypeptide(L)'
;MKTLEKIRYCEKCKLCCNQRPLMDRCSECQVLWVGLSAKKAMHDDEIPLSIETNSGAVIHEVEILLEDVKCYKTNLVKCLPLDEKSKLRYPNQKEIDACFANLEEEIAELSPKIVFLLGEKVYSSVGRHLNLDFERLDGFNYSYVQHGNVCYVPIQHPSYIYVYKRKHMSEYIGGIKKIADLLLSN
;
A
#
# COMPACT_ATOMS: atom_id res chain seq x y z
N MET A 1 -14.77 -11.87 -1.80
CA MET A 1 -13.97 -13.06 -1.48
C MET A 1 -13.49 -13.84 -2.69
N LYS A 2 -14.31 -14.11 -3.70
CA LYS A 2 -13.83 -14.83 -4.91
C LYS A 2 -12.69 -14.12 -5.66
N THR A 3 -12.68 -12.80 -5.71
CA THR A 3 -11.65 -11.98 -6.38
C THR A 3 -10.32 -12.03 -5.64
N LEU A 4 -10.33 -11.81 -4.32
CA LEU A 4 -9.13 -11.89 -3.48
C LEU A 4 -8.49 -13.29 -3.53
N GLU A 5 -9.32 -14.33 -3.60
CA GLU A 5 -8.83 -15.70 -3.75
C GLU A 5 -8.15 -15.93 -5.11
N LYS A 6 -8.69 -15.38 -6.20
CA LYS A 6 -8.05 -15.42 -7.52
C LYS A 6 -6.71 -14.71 -7.54
N ILE A 7 -6.60 -13.55 -6.85
CA ILE A 7 -5.33 -12.79 -6.76
C ILE A 7 -4.26 -13.64 -6.07
N ARG A 8 -4.60 -14.40 -5.04
CA ARG A 8 -3.67 -15.30 -4.32
C ARG A 8 -3.00 -16.32 -5.24
N TYR A 9 -3.68 -16.75 -6.28
CA TYR A 9 -3.19 -17.70 -7.28
C TYR A 9 -2.84 -17.08 -8.62
N CYS A 10 -2.61 -15.76 -8.65
CA CYS A 10 -2.28 -15.01 -9.85
C CYS A 10 -0.97 -15.49 -10.49
N GLU A 11 -0.99 -15.72 -11.80
CA GLU A 11 0.15 -16.11 -12.64
C GLU A 11 0.38 -15.14 -13.81
N LYS A 12 -0.10 -13.88 -13.70
CA LYS A 12 0.01 -12.87 -14.77
C LYS A 12 1.45 -12.48 -15.13
N CYS A 13 2.42 -12.74 -14.25
CA CYS A 13 3.84 -12.48 -14.50
C CYS A 13 4.76 -13.49 -13.80
N LYS A 14 6.04 -13.52 -14.20
CA LYS A 14 7.02 -14.50 -13.66
C LYS A 14 7.33 -14.34 -12.17
N LEU A 15 6.93 -13.22 -11.53
CA LEU A 15 7.21 -13.01 -10.11
C LEU A 15 6.47 -14.00 -9.19
N CYS A 16 5.37 -14.60 -9.65
CA CYS A 16 4.67 -15.65 -8.90
C CYS A 16 5.54 -16.90 -8.66
N CYS A 17 6.56 -17.13 -9.52
CA CYS A 17 7.53 -18.21 -9.34
C CYS A 17 8.51 -17.95 -8.19
N ASN A 18 8.76 -16.67 -7.83
CA ASN A 18 9.64 -16.31 -6.73
C ASN A 18 8.93 -16.45 -5.38
N GLN A 19 7.69 -15.97 -5.33
CA GLN A 19 6.83 -16.02 -4.15
C GLN A 19 5.39 -15.76 -4.59
N ARG A 20 4.44 -16.50 -4.03
CA ARG A 20 3.00 -16.22 -4.23
C ARG A 20 2.62 -14.85 -3.70
N PRO A 21 1.53 -14.23 -4.22
CA PRO A 21 1.01 -12.98 -3.70
C PRO A 21 0.80 -13.02 -2.19
N LEU A 22 1.35 -12.03 -1.49
CA LEU A 22 1.01 -11.78 -0.09
C LEU A 22 -0.32 -11.02 -0.04
N MET A 23 -1.24 -11.51 0.78
CA MET A 23 -2.59 -10.96 0.94
C MET A 23 -2.89 -10.74 2.42
N ASP A 24 -3.56 -9.64 2.74
CA ASP A 24 -4.14 -9.43 4.06
C ASP A 24 -5.32 -10.39 4.29
N ARG A 25 -5.74 -10.55 5.53
CA ARG A 25 -6.83 -11.44 5.95
C ARG A 25 -8.10 -10.68 6.32
N CYS A 26 -8.03 -9.36 6.43
CA CYS A 26 -9.19 -8.54 6.74
C CYS A 26 -10.20 -8.60 5.59
N SER A 27 -11.48 -8.78 5.91
CA SER A 27 -12.58 -8.79 4.94
C SER A 27 -13.33 -7.46 4.86
N GLU A 28 -13.08 -6.56 5.81
CA GLU A 28 -13.66 -5.23 5.88
C GLU A 28 -12.56 -4.19 5.77
N CYS A 29 -12.79 -3.12 5.03
CA CYS A 29 -11.76 -2.13 4.76
C CYS A 29 -12.36 -0.74 4.63
N GLN A 30 -11.98 0.17 5.52
CA GLN A 30 -12.23 1.61 5.40
C GLN A 30 -10.96 2.33 4.92
N VAL A 31 -9.80 1.83 5.33
CA VAL A 31 -8.48 2.36 4.98
C VAL A 31 -7.62 1.26 4.36
N LEU A 32 -7.15 1.49 3.14
CA LEU A 32 -6.27 0.61 2.39
C LEU A 32 -4.85 1.18 2.33
N TRP A 33 -3.86 0.43 2.78
CA TRP A 33 -2.45 0.77 2.67
C TRP A 33 -1.80 0.08 1.48
N VAL A 34 -1.23 0.84 0.56
CA VAL A 34 -0.62 0.29 -0.67
C VAL A 34 0.88 0.54 -0.68
N GLY A 35 1.66 -0.52 -0.44
CA GLY A 35 3.12 -0.53 -0.62
C GLY A 35 3.52 -0.80 -2.08
N LEU A 36 4.83 -0.77 -2.37
CA LEU A 36 5.31 -0.95 -3.74
C LEU A 36 5.30 -2.42 -4.18
N SER A 37 5.95 -3.29 -3.41
CA SER A 37 6.06 -4.71 -3.75
C SER A 37 6.26 -5.58 -2.51
N ALA A 38 5.92 -6.86 -2.63
CA ALA A 38 6.22 -7.81 -1.58
C ALA A 38 7.72 -7.90 -1.33
N LYS A 39 8.09 -8.12 -0.08
CA LYS A 39 9.40 -8.58 0.35
C LYS A 39 9.34 -10.09 0.60
N LYS A 40 10.49 -10.71 0.82
CA LYS A 40 10.58 -12.12 1.15
C LYS A 40 9.77 -12.41 2.43
N ALA A 41 8.77 -13.25 2.31
CA ALA A 41 8.03 -13.76 3.46
C ALA A 41 8.90 -14.72 4.26
N MET A 42 8.85 -14.63 5.57
CA MET A 42 9.51 -15.55 6.49
C MET A 42 8.61 -16.73 6.87
N HIS A 43 7.29 -16.53 6.74
CA HIS A 43 6.26 -17.52 7.06
C HIS A 43 5.15 -17.47 6.01
N ASP A 44 4.47 -18.60 5.78
CA ASP A 44 3.40 -18.74 4.78
C ASP A 44 2.17 -17.89 5.07
N ASP A 45 2.04 -17.44 6.31
CA ASP A 45 0.92 -16.64 6.80
C ASP A 45 1.25 -15.15 6.97
N GLU A 46 2.42 -14.70 6.50
CA GLU A 46 2.82 -13.29 6.56
C GLU A 46 1.91 -12.44 5.67
N ILE A 47 1.53 -11.26 6.19
CA ILE A 47 0.74 -10.28 5.46
C ILE A 47 1.62 -9.16 4.90
N PRO A 48 1.18 -8.43 3.86
CA PRO A 48 1.87 -7.24 3.40
C PRO A 48 2.04 -6.21 4.51
N LEU A 49 3.16 -5.49 4.51
CA LEU A 49 3.41 -4.42 5.50
C LEU A 49 3.25 -4.90 6.96
N SER A 50 3.72 -6.13 7.24
CA SER A 50 3.74 -6.71 8.58
C SER A 50 4.44 -5.78 9.58
N ILE A 51 3.97 -5.75 10.82
CA ILE A 51 4.51 -4.94 11.92
C ILE A 51 6.02 -5.20 12.16
N GLU A 52 6.53 -6.34 11.78
CA GLU A 52 7.96 -6.68 11.87
C GLU A 52 8.82 -5.88 10.88
N THR A 53 8.21 -5.16 9.95
CA THR A 53 8.90 -4.29 9.00
C THR A 53 8.90 -2.84 9.49
N ASN A 54 9.94 -2.07 9.10
CA ASN A 54 9.97 -0.64 9.42
C ASN A 54 8.72 0.11 8.94
N SER A 55 8.21 -0.23 7.76
CA SER A 55 6.98 0.39 7.24
C SER A 55 5.74 -0.04 8.02
N GLY A 56 5.62 -1.34 8.28
CA GLY A 56 4.49 -1.88 9.01
C GLY A 56 4.43 -1.41 10.46
N ALA A 57 5.58 -1.28 11.14
CA ALA A 57 5.64 -0.72 12.49
C ALA A 57 5.09 0.71 12.54
N VAL A 58 5.49 1.56 11.58
CA VAL A 58 4.99 2.95 11.50
C VAL A 58 3.49 2.99 11.16
N ILE A 59 3.04 2.14 10.22
CA ILE A 59 1.62 2.04 9.87
C ILE A 59 0.81 1.57 11.10
N HIS A 60 1.32 0.62 11.86
CA HIS A 60 0.66 0.13 13.07
C HIS A 60 0.48 1.23 14.12
N GLU A 61 1.47 2.12 14.30
CA GLU A 61 1.33 3.29 15.18
C GLU A 61 0.18 4.21 14.72
N VAL A 62 0.00 4.39 13.40
CA VAL A 62 -1.15 5.15 12.87
C VAL A 62 -2.46 4.41 13.11
N GLU A 63 -2.50 3.09 12.85
CA GLU A 63 -3.70 2.27 13.04
C GLU A 63 -4.21 2.28 14.48
N ILE A 64 -3.28 2.26 15.47
CA ILE A 64 -3.64 2.43 16.88
C ILE A 64 -4.38 3.75 17.13
N LEU A 65 -3.96 4.84 16.48
CA LEU A 65 -4.60 6.15 16.64
C LEU A 65 -5.93 6.27 15.88
N LEU A 66 -6.18 5.41 14.90
CA LEU A 66 -7.43 5.35 14.14
C LEU A 66 -8.51 4.50 14.86
N GLU A 67 -8.15 3.88 16.00
CA GLU A 67 -9.05 3.08 16.85
C GLU A 67 -9.84 2.00 16.08
N ASP A 68 -11.17 2.14 15.96
CA ASP A 68 -12.08 1.14 15.39
C ASP A 68 -12.07 1.08 13.85
N VAL A 69 -11.16 1.77 13.18
CA VAL A 69 -11.08 1.80 11.72
C VAL A 69 -10.54 0.47 11.18
N LYS A 70 -11.28 -0.14 10.27
CA LYS A 70 -10.86 -1.38 9.61
C LYS A 70 -9.83 -1.06 8.52
N CYS A 71 -8.63 -1.57 8.71
CA CYS A 71 -7.50 -1.37 7.79
C CYS A 71 -7.18 -2.65 7.02
N TYR A 72 -6.77 -2.51 5.76
CA TYR A 72 -6.28 -3.58 4.90
C TYR A 72 -4.92 -3.19 4.32
N LYS A 73 -4.00 -4.13 4.24
CA LYS A 73 -2.63 -3.91 3.76
C LYS A 73 -2.39 -4.67 2.47
N THR A 74 -1.84 -3.99 1.49
CA THR A 74 -1.48 -4.60 0.22
C THR A 74 -0.25 -3.96 -0.42
N ASN A 75 0.16 -4.49 -1.57
CA ASN A 75 1.22 -3.93 -2.40
C ASN A 75 0.71 -3.73 -3.84
N LEU A 76 1.26 -2.75 -4.54
CA LEU A 76 1.04 -2.55 -5.97
C LEU A 76 1.48 -3.79 -6.75
N VAL A 77 2.65 -4.36 -6.42
CA VAL A 77 3.11 -5.65 -6.94
C VAL A 77 3.06 -6.69 -5.84
N LYS A 78 2.16 -7.66 -5.96
CA LYS A 78 1.81 -8.62 -4.91
C LYS A 78 2.91 -9.65 -4.62
N CYS A 79 3.80 -9.89 -5.59
CA CYS A 79 4.84 -10.91 -5.54
C CYS A 79 6.23 -10.31 -5.28
N LEU A 80 7.22 -11.16 -5.02
CA LEU A 80 8.58 -10.79 -4.69
C LEU A 80 9.43 -10.53 -5.95
N PRO A 81 9.86 -9.28 -6.24
CA PRO A 81 10.74 -9.00 -7.37
C PRO A 81 12.21 -9.28 -6.98
N LEU A 82 12.83 -10.24 -7.65
CA LEU A 82 14.24 -10.59 -7.49
C LEU A 82 15.04 -10.30 -8.75
N ASP A 83 16.31 -9.96 -8.58
CA ASP A 83 17.29 -9.92 -9.67
C ASP A 83 17.87 -11.32 -9.98
N GLU A 84 18.75 -11.39 -10.97
CA GLU A 84 19.43 -12.63 -11.38
C GLU A 84 20.29 -13.26 -10.26
N LYS A 85 20.64 -12.47 -9.25
CA LYS A 85 21.40 -12.91 -8.06
C LYS A 85 20.50 -13.21 -6.86
N SER A 86 19.20 -13.36 -7.08
CA SER A 86 18.18 -13.58 -6.05
C SER A 86 18.14 -12.48 -4.98
N LYS A 87 18.54 -11.25 -5.32
CA LYS A 87 18.44 -10.09 -4.43
C LYS A 87 17.18 -9.30 -4.74
N LEU A 88 16.58 -8.74 -3.70
CA LEU A 88 15.42 -7.85 -3.82
C LEU A 88 15.76 -6.64 -4.70
N ARG A 89 14.90 -6.37 -5.67
CA ARG A 89 14.96 -5.19 -6.54
C ARG A 89 13.63 -4.45 -6.60
N TYR A 90 13.61 -3.30 -7.20
CA TYR A 90 12.34 -2.66 -7.57
C TYR A 90 11.65 -3.43 -8.70
N PRO A 91 10.31 -3.54 -8.68
CA PRO A 91 9.58 -4.06 -9.83
C PRO A 91 9.78 -3.16 -11.04
N ASN A 92 9.85 -3.76 -12.21
CA ASN A 92 9.88 -3.02 -13.48
C ASN A 92 8.47 -2.64 -13.92
N GLN A 93 8.38 -1.78 -14.96
CA GLN A 93 7.10 -1.26 -15.43
C GLN A 93 6.13 -2.35 -15.89
N LYS A 94 6.61 -3.37 -16.62
CA LYS A 94 5.76 -4.48 -17.10
C LYS A 94 5.18 -5.29 -15.95
N GLU A 95 5.93 -5.46 -14.86
CA GLU A 95 5.46 -6.15 -13.66
C GLU A 95 4.40 -5.33 -12.91
N ILE A 96 4.58 -4.01 -12.86
CA ILE A 96 3.59 -3.09 -12.29
C ILE A 96 2.32 -3.14 -13.12
N ASP A 97 2.41 -2.98 -14.44
CA ASP A 97 1.26 -2.97 -15.35
C ASP A 97 0.48 -4.29 -15.30
N ALA A 98 1.19 -5.43 -15.27
CA ALA A 98 0.56 -6.74 -15.15
C ALA A 98 -0.16 -6.96 -13.81
N CYS A 99 0.32 -6.33 -12.73
CA CYS A 99 -0.23 -6.49 -11.39
C CYS A 99 -1.30 -5.44 -11.04
N PHE A 100 -1.36 -4.33 -11.78
CA PHE A 100 -2.25 -3.20 -11.45
C PHE A 100 -3.73 -3.62 -11.43
N ALA A 101 -4.18 -4.43 -12.39
CA ALA A 101 -5.55 -4.95 -12.40
C ALA A 101 -5.92 -5.72 -11.11
N ASN A 102 -4.95 -6.37 -10.45
CA ASN A 102 -5.21 -7.03 -9.16
C ASN A 102 -5.46 -6.00 -8.04
N LEU A 103 -4.79 -4.82 -8.08
CA LEU A 103 -5.04 -3.75 -7.12
C LEU A 103 -6.41 -3.11 -7.36
N GLU A 104 -6.81 -2.89 -8.62
CA GLU A 104 -8.15 -2.39 -8.97
C GLU A 104 -9.24 -3.35 -8.48
N GLU A 105 -9.06 -4.64 -8.70
CA GLU A 105 -9.99 -5.68 -8.23
C GLU A 105 -10.08 -5.71 -6.69
N GLU A 106 -8.97 -5.54 -5.96
CA GLU A 106 -8.99 -5.42 -4.50
C GLU A 106 -9.75 -4.18 -4.04
N ILE A 107 -9.47 -3.02 -4.63
CA ILE A 107 -10.14 -1.76 -4.29
C ILE A 107 -11.64 -1.86 -4.57
N ALA A 108 -12.03 -2.45 -5.71
CA ALA A 108 -13.42 -2.64 -6.06
C ALA A 108 -14.17 -3.57 -5.09
N GLU A 109 -13.54 -4.68 -4.67
CA GLU A 109 -14.16 -5.65 -3.74
C GLU A 109 -14.23 -5.12 -2.32
N LEU A 110 -13.15 -4.47 -1.84
CA LEU A 110 -13.05 -3.98 -0.47
C LEU A 110 -13.76 -2.63 -0.27
N SER A 111 -13.95 -1.85 -1.35
CA SER A 111 -14.62 -0.55 -1.34
C SER A 111 -14.14 0.40 -0.21
N PRO A 112 -12.82 0.63 -0.07
CA PRO A 112 -12.29 1.49 0.98
C PRO A 112 -12.72 2.94 0.77
N LYS A 113 -12.88 3.71 1.85
CA LYS A 113 -13.03 5.18 1.78
C LYS A 113 -11.70 5.85 1.40
N ILE A 114 -10.59 5.35 1.95
CA ILE A 114 -9.26 5.93 1.81
C ILE A 114 -8.26 4.89 1.30
N VAL A 115 -7.44 5.28 0.34
CA VAL A 115 -6.29 4.51 -0.15
C VAL A 115 -5.03 5.33 0.07
N PHE A 116 -4.19 4.96 1.04
CA PHE A 116 -2.87 5.55 1.23
C PHE A 116 -1.84 4.93 0.30
N LEU A 117 -1.16 5.77 -0.47
CA LEU A 117 -0.14 5.38 -1.46
C LEU A 117 1.26 5.65 -0.91
N LEU A 118 2.00 4.60 -0.55
CA LEU A 118 3.25 4.66 0.21
C LEU A 118 4.47 4.94 -0.69
N GLY A 119 4.80 6.20 -0.85
CA GLY A 119 5.99 6.66 -1.58
C GLY A 119 5.77 6.91 -3.07
N GLU A 120 6.69 7.68 -3.66
CA GLU A 120 6.59 8.24 -5.01
C GLU A 120 6.32 7.21 -6.09
N LYS A 121 7.01 6.07 -6.07
CA LYS A 121 6.81 5.01 -7.08
C LYS A 121 5.39 4.45 -7.07
N VAL A 122 4.74 4.38 -5.90
CA VAL A 122 3.37 3.88 -5.78
C VAL A 122 2.40 4.91 -6.33
N TYR A 123 2.41 6.14 -5.80
CA TYR A 123 1.43 7.13 -6.24
C TYR A 123 1.61 7.58 -7.69
N SER A 124 2.85 7.65 -8.21
CA SER A 124 3.09 7.92 -9.63
C SER A 124 2.58 6.80 -10.53
N SER A 125 2.70 5.54 -10.09
CA SER A 125 2.15 4.40 -10.85
C SER A 125 0.63 4.40 -10.84
N VAL A 126 0.01 4.62 -9.69
CA VAL A 126 -1.45 4.71 -9.56
C VAL A 126 -1.98 5.91 -10.35
N GLY A 127 -1.34 7.08 -10.24
CA GLY A 127 -1.69 8.28 -11.01
C GLY A 127 -1.72 8.03 -12.50
N ARG A 128 -0.68 7.37 -13.04
CA ARG A 128 -0.62 7.03 -14.47
C ARG A 128 -1.73 6.06 -14.91
N HIS A 129 -2.03 5.03 -14.12
CA HIS A 129 -3.04 4.03 -14.51
C HIS A 129 -4.47 4.55 -14.39
N LEU A 130 -4.75 5.36 -13.37
CA LEU A 130 -6.07 5.91 -13.11
C LEU A 130 -6.26 7.33 -13.69
N ASN A 131 -5.24 7.88 -14.36
CA ASN A 131 -5.21 9.26 -14.86
C ASN A 131 -5.50 10.28 -13.75
N LEU A 132 -4.82 10.12 -12.60
CA LEU A 132 -4.91 11.02 -11.45
C LEU A 132 -3.64 11.86 -11.36
N ASP A 133 -3.79 13.15 -11.07
CA ASP A 133 -2.69 14.06 -10.85
C ASP A 133 -2.53 14.34 -9.35
N PHE A 134 -1.41 13.93 -8.79
CA PHE A 134 -1.09 14.12 -7.39
C PHE A 134 -0.12 15.27 -7.19
N GLU A 135 -0.43 16.15 -6.26
CA GLU A 135 0.49 17.20 -5.84
C GLU A 135 1.79 16.63 -5.27
N ARG A 136 2.88 17.37 -5.46
CA ARG A 136 4.16 17.04 -4.85
C ARG A 136 4.03 17.09 -3.33
N LEU A 137 4.53 16.04 -2.66
CA LEU A 137 4.55 16.00 -1.20
C LEU A 137 5.49 17.08 -0.64
N ASP A 138 4.95 17.99 0.15
CA ASP A 138 5.68 19.00 0.90
C ASP A 138 5.32 18.93 2.38
N GLY A 139 6.29 18.55 3.20
CA GLY A 139 6.05 18.28 4.62
C GLY A 139 5.06 17.14 4.85
N PHE A 140 4.24 17.25 5.89
CA PHE A 140 3.28 16.22 6.32
C PHE A 140 1.82 16.73 6.34
N ASN A 141 1.54 17.77 5.54
CA ASN A 141 0.18 18.17 5.22
C ASN A 141 -0.23 17.45 3.93
N TYR A 142 -1.14 16.48 4.06
CA TYR A 142 -1.55 15.63 2.95
C TYR A 142 -2.78 16.17 2.26
N SER A 143 -2.76 16.15 0.92
CA SER A 143 -3.91 16.32 0.04
C SER A 143 -4.38 14.96 -0.47
N TYR A 144 -5.53 14.92 -1.10
CA TYR A 144 -6.09 13.71 -1.70
C TYR A 144 -6.68 14.02 -3.07
N VAL A 145 -6.79 12.99 -3.89
CA VAL A 145 -7.54 13.01 -5.15
C VAL A 145 -8.67 12.01 -5.04
N GLN A 146 -9.89 12.46 -5.29
CA GLN A 146 -11.06 11.59 -5.29
C GLN A 146 -11.26 10.96 -6.67
N HIS A 147 -11.43 9.63 -6.69
CA HIS A 147 -11.80 8.89 -7.88
C HIS A 147 -12.92 7.91 -7.54
N GLY A 148 -14.11 8.16 -8.11
CA GLY A 148 -15.33 7.49 -7.65
C GLY A 148 -15.63 7.78 -6.18
N ASN A 149 -15.82 6.75 -5.40
CA ASN A 149 -16.07 6.85 -3.96
C ASN A 149 -14.81 6.71 -3.09
N VAL A 150 -13.62 6.68 -3.71
CA VAL A 150 -12.35 6.44 -3.04
C VAL A 150 -11.50 7.70 -3.03
N CYS A 151 -10.95 8.05 -1.87
CA CYS A 151 -9.97 9.12 -1.70
C CYS A 151 -8.56 8.55 -1.71
N TYR A 152 -7.75 8.88 -2.72
CA TYR A 152 -6.35 8.48 -2.85
C TYR A 152 -5.44 9.52 -2.22
N VAL A 153 -4.66 9.12 -1.23
CA VAL A 153 -3.79 9.99 -0.44
C VAL A 153 -2.33 9.56 -0.63
N PRO A 154 -1.52 10.29 -1.40
CA PRO A 154 -0.09 10.04 -1.47
C PRO A 154 0.58 10.44 -0.15
N ILE A 155 1.49 9.59 0.35
CA ILE A 155 2.31 9.89 1.52
C ILE A 155 3.76 9.47 1.28
N GLN A 156 4.70 10.03 2.05
CA GLN A 156 6.08 9.56 2.03
C GLN A 156 6.14 8.09 2.47
N HIS A 157 7.10 7.35 1.94
CA HIS A 157 7.26 5.95 2.31
C HIS A 157 7.62 5.83 3.81
N PRO A 158 6.85 5.06 4.62
CA PRO A 158 7.06 5.01 6.07
C PRO A 158 8.48 4.62 6.49
N SER A 159 9.11 3.66 5.80
CA SER A 159 10.48 3.28 6.13
C SER A 159 11.52 4.38 5.84
N TYR A 160 11.26 5.29 4.89
CA TYR A 160 12.11 6.45 4.69
C TYR A 160 12.07 7.38 5.90
N ILE A 161 10.89 7.62 6.46
CA ILE A 161 10.73 8.42 7.69
C ILE A 161 11.41 7.72 8.86
N TYR A 162 11.17 6.41 9.02
CA TYR A 162 11.76 5.61 10.09
C TYR A 162 13.29 5.65 10.11
N VAL A 163 13.93 5.53 8.93
CA VAL A 163 15.39 5.44 8.82
C VAL A 163 16.05 6.82 8.78
N TYR A 164 15.49 7.78 8.01
CA TYR A 164 16.19 9.03 7.69
C TYR A 164 15.58 10.28 8.32
N LYS A 165 14.34 10.22 8.80
CA LYS A 165 13.58 11.37 9.32
C LYS A 165 12.94 11.07 10.67
N ARG A 166 13.51 10.19 11.46
CA ARG A 166 12.93 9.68 12.71
C ARG A 166 12.50 10.77 13.71
N LYS A 167 13.22 11.89 13.75
CA LYS A 167 12.84 13.05 14.58
C LYS A 167 11.50 13.68 14.19
N HIS A 168 11.03 13.46 12.98
CA HIS A 168 9.73 13.94 12.48
C HIS A 168 8.63 12.87 12.49
N MET A 169 8.85 11.75 13.18
CA MET A 169 7.91 10.63 13.19
C MET A 169 6.53 11.05 13.71
N SER A 170 6.49 11.80 14.80
CA SER A 170 5.21 12.27 15.40
C SER A 170 4.46 13.22 14.45
N GLU A 171 5.17 14.09 13.73
CA GLU A 171 4.56 14.99 12.74
C GLU A 171 4.00 14.18 11.55
N TYR A 172 4.75 13.17 11.08
CA TYR A 172 4.34 12.28 10.01
C TYR A 172 3.08 11.51 10.37
N ILE A 173 3.05 10.87 11.53
CA ILE A 173 1.90 10.10 12.03
C ILE A 173 0.70 11.02 12.25
N GLY A 174 0.92 12.20 12.86
CA GLY A 174 -0.13 13.20 13.08
C GLY A 174 -0.73 13.74 11.78
N GLY A 175 0.08 13.94 10.74
CA GLY A 175 -0.40 14.35 9.42
C GLY A 175 -1.29 13.30 8.77
N ILE A 176 -0.91 12.01 8.86
CA ILE A 176 -1.73 10.91 8.33
C ILE A 176 -3.04 10.79 9.10
N LYS A 177 -2.98 10.84 10.44
CA LYS A 177 -4.19 10.82 11.27
C LYS A 177 -5.14 11.94 10.91
N LYS A 178 -4.64 13.17 10.80
CA LYS A 178 -5.44 14.35 10.48
C LYS A 178 -6.23 14.20 9.17
N ILE A 179 -5.58 13.72 8.10
CA ILE A 179 -6.25 13.52 6.80
C ILE A 179 -7.22 12.33 6.87
N ALA A 180 -6.88 11.25 7.59
CA ALA A 180 -7.76 10.12 7.78
C ALA A 180 -9.04 10.53 8.54
N ASP A 181 -8.93 11.25 9.65
CA ASP A 181 -10.08 11.74 10.43
C ASP A 181 -11.02 12.61 9.57
N LEU A 182 -10.43 13.52 8.77
CA LEU A 182 -11.20 14.37 7.85
C LEU A 182 -12.02 13.53 6.85
N LEU A 183 -11.41 12.52 6.24
CA LEU A 183 -12.05 11.74 5.20
C LEU A 183 -13.00 10.67 5.74
N LEU A 184 -12.79 10.17 6.95
CA LEU A 184 -13.67 9.18 7.58
C LEU A 184 -14.93 9.81 8.16
N SER A 185 -14.87 11.11 8.55
CA SER A 185 -16.00 11.85 9.12
C SER A 185 -17.04 12.30 8.07
N ASN A 186 -16.69 12.25 6.78
CA ASN A 186 -17.55 12.56 5.65
C ASN A 186 -18.15 11.28 5.06
#